data_7a9167ee5f9ac577c5ad77720f413bc1
#
_entry.id   7a9167ee5f9ac577c5ad77720f413bc1
#
_cell.length_a   1.000
_cell.length_b   1.000
_cell.length_c   1.000
_cell.angle_alpha   90.00
_cell.angle_beta   90.00
_cell.angle_gamma   90.00
#
_symmetry.space_group_name_H-M   'P 1'
#
loop_
_entity.id
_entity.type
_entity.pdbx_description
1 polymer ?
#
loop_
_entity_poly.entity_id
_entity_poly.type
_entity_poly.pdbx_seq_one_letter_code
_entity_poly.pdbx_strand_id
1 'polypeptide(L)'
;MGKRKVQNRRDFLKAIAIAAGGAGVAGRFTCDLLAQGAAGGRRQISIGGKRVRVIDAHAHLSIRVADVVKGTPFERNGNAAANQVIGPDRIMAMDALGIDTAVLTQQGAWWYGVPDRELARAVVRAMNEGTAAVVKQYPDRFIGMAAFPMQFPDLAAEALEDGVKRLGLKGGGISAGFITDKEFSAPEYDVFWAKAQELGVLLFMHPGGDTGAEAHLRGKGNLGNTIGNPLETTIFLSHLIYEGTLDKFPGVKICCAHAGGYLPSYMGRTDGACVRQPDACSAKKRPVDEYFKTQILADSMIFRDDGLRHMIAEMGVGQIVYGTDMPFPWPINPDTILNNRLLNNAEKEAILGGNLVKLLKLSPSATA
;
A
#
# COMPACT_ATOMS: atom_id res chain seq x y z
N MET A 1 -20.13 35.97 4.57
CA MET A 1 -20.42 35.06 3.46
C MET A 1 -19.33 35.18 2.42
N GLY A 2 -18.24 34.41 2.56
CA GLY A 2 -17.13 34.39 1.61
C GLY A 2 -17.37 33.31 0.56
N LYS A 3 -17.49 33.72 -0.70
CA LYS A 3 -17.62 32.80 -1.85
C LYS A 3 -16.34 31.94 -1.94
N ARG A 4 -16.46 30.61 -1.75
CA ARG A 4 -15.41 29.67 -2.11
C ARG A 4 -15.14 29.82 -3.61
N LYS A 5 -13.90 30.26 -3.96
CA LYS A 5 -13.41 30.19 -5.34
C LYS A 5 -13.35 28.71 -5.72
N VAL A 6 -14.11 28.33 -6.71
CA VAL A 6 -13.94 27.04 -7.39
C VAL A 6 -12.55 27.09 -8.01
N GLN A 7 -11.62 26.27 -7.48
CA GLN A 7 -10.31 26.09 -8.11
C GLN A 7 -10.55 25.51 -9.51
N ASN A 8 -10.12 26.24 -10.52
CA ASN A 8 -10.26 25.78 -11.88
C ASN A 8 -9.10 24.80 -12.21
N ARG A 9 -9.30 24.01 -13.26
CA ARG A 9 -8.37 23.00 -13.79
C ARG A 9 -6.93 23.53 -13.96
N ARG A 10 -6.77 24.79 -14.27
CA ARG A 10 -5.48 25.47 -14.50
C ARG A 10 -4.72 25.74 -13.19
N ASP A 11 -5.45 25.98 -12.09
CA ASP A 11 -4.84 26.21 -10.76
C ASP A 11 -4.41 24.91 -10.11
N PHE A 12 -5.14 23.81 -10.36
CA PHE A 12 -4.74 22.46 -9.99
C PHE A 12 -3.45 22.02 -10.70
N LEU A 13 -3.36 22.23 -12.00
CA LEU A 13 -2.17 21.92 -12.79
C LEU A 13 -0.95 22.74 -12.36
N LYS A 14 -1.14 24.00 -11.95
CA LYS A 14 -0.08 24.82 -11.38
C LYS A 14 0.38 24.33 -10.00
N ALA A 15 -0.53 23.86 -9.15
CA ALA A 15 -0.20 23.31 -7.84
C ALA A 15 0.66 22.05 -7.95
N ILE A 16 0.36 21.17 -8.91
CA ILE A 16 1.20 20.00 -9.22
C ILE A 16 2.58 20.42 -9.77
N ALA A 17 2.64 21.42 -10.64
CA ALA A 17 3.89 21.92 -11.20
C ALA A 17 4.79 22.61 -10.14
N ILE A 18 4.20 23.25 -9.12
CA ILE A 18 4.93 23.87 -8.01
C ILE A 18 5.45 22.84 -7.01
N ALA A 19 4.71 21.76 -6.77
CA ALA A 19 5.16 20.64 -5.93
C ALA A 19 6.31 19.85 -6.57
N ALA A 20 6.42 19.86 -7.93
CA ALA A 20 7.49 19.25 -8.70
C ALA A 20 8.74 20.12 -8.88
N GLY A 21 8.82 21.30 -8.24
CA GLY A 21 9.86 22.33 -8.40
C GLY A 21 11.24 22.00 -7.82
N GLY A 22 11.67 20.76 -7.92
CA GLY A 22 13.04 20.31 -7.65
C GLY A 22 13.61 19.54 -8.82
N ALA A 23 14.37 20.21 -9.67
CA ALA A 23 15.23 19.70 -10.77
C ALA A 23 14.56 19.32 -12.11
N GLY A 24 14.83 20.08 -13.05
CA GLY A 24 14.73 20.29 -14.49
C GLY A 24 14.41 19.14 -15.47
N VAL A 25 14.19 17.90 -15.09
CA VAL A 25 13.85 16.83 -16.04
C VAL A 25 12.50 16.17 -15.69
N ALA A 26 12.21 15.94 -14.43
CA ALA A 26 10.93 15.35 -14.01
C ALA A 26 9.72 16.30 -14.25
N GLY A 27 9.92 17.60 -14.18
CA GLY A 27 8.85 18.60 -14.35
C GLY A 27 8.27 18.69 -15.76
N ARG A 28 9.05 18.36 -16.81
CA ARG A 28 8.54 18.32 -18.19
C ARG A 28 7.69 17.09 -18.46
N PHE A 29 8.08 15.94 -17.96
CA PHE A 29 7.31 14.70 -18.16
C PHE A 29 5.93 14.76 -17.50
N THR A 30 5.80 15.32 -16.30
CA THR A 30 4.50 15.45 -15.62
C THR A 30 3.58 16.47 -16.30
N CYS A 31 4.08 17.59 -16.79
CA CYS A 31 3.27 18.58 -17.48
C CYS A 31 2.74 18.10 -18.83
N ASP A 32 3.54 17.38 -19.61
CA ASP A 32 3.13 16.85 -20.92
C ASP A 32 2.13 15.70 -20.79
N LEU A 33 2.29 14.83 -19.78
CA LEU A 33 1.35 13.73 -19.50
C LEU A 33 -0.02 14.26 -19.02
N LEU A 34 -0.03 15.28 -18.16
CA LEU A 34 -1.26 15.91 -17.70
C LEU A 34 -1.95 16.72 -18.81
N ALA A 35 -1.18 17.28 -19.74
CA ALA A 35 -1.73 17.97 -20.91
C ALA A 35 -2.40 17.01 -21.89
N GLN A 36 -1.88 15.79 -22.07
CA GLN A 36 -2.49 14.77 -22.93
C GLN A 36 -3.78 14.20 -22.34
N GLY A 37 -3.86 13.95 -21.02
CA GLY A 37 -5.10 13.54 -20.33
C GLY A 37 -6.18 14.63 -20.34
N ALA A 38 -5.82 15.87 -20.65
CA ALA A 38 -6.72 16.99 -20.70
C ALA A 38 -7.60 17.06 -21.97
N ALA A 39 -7.23 16.33 -23.02
CA ALA A 39 -7.88 16.45 -24.33
C ALA A 39 -8.92 15.36 -24.69
N GLY A 40 -9.10 14.32 -23.88
CA GLY A 40 -10.16 13.32 -24.13
C GLY A 40 -9.80 11.90 -23.72
N GLY A 41 -10.44 11.40 -22.66
CA GLY A 41 -10.44 9.99 -22.31
C GLY A 41 -9.23 9.51 -21.49
N ARG A 42 -9.37 8.30 -20.96
CA ARG A 42 -8.31 7.62 -20.20
C ARG A 42 -7.17 7.22 -21.13
N ARG A 43 -5.94 7.51 -20.75
CA ARG A 43 -4.75 6.98 -21.40
C ARG A 43 -4.81 5.45 -21.42
N GLN A 44 -4.61 4.84 -22.60
CA GLN A 44 -4.62 3.40 -22.77
C GLN A 44 -3.18 2.86 -22.73
N ILE A 45 -2.94 1.86 -21.87
CA ILE A 45 -1.64 1.19 -21.79
C ILE A 45 -1.70 -0.10 -22.60
N SER A 46 -0.69 -0.31 -23.46
CA SER A 46 -0.61 -1.50 -24.32
C SER A 46 0.79 -2.09 -24.32
N ILE A 47 0.88 -3.41 -24.37
CA ILE A 47 2.12 -4.18 -24.53
C ILE A 47 1.96 -5.10 -25.73
N GLY A 48 2.88 -5.01 -26.70
CA GLY A 48 2.80 -5.82 -27.92
C GLY A 48 1.51 -5.63 -28.71
N GLY A 49 0.93 -4.43 -28.68
CA GLY A 49 -0.34 -4.10 -29.35
C GLY A 49 -1.61 -4.55 -28.62
N LYS A 50 -1.48 -5.20 -27.45
CA LYS A 50 -2.63 -5.61 -26.62
C LYS A 50 -2.81 -4.66 -25.46
N ARG A 51 -4.06 -4.27 -25.20
CA ARG A 51 -4.45 -3.48 -24.02
C ARG A 51 -4.10 -4.25 -22.73
N VAL A 52 -3.44 -3.58 -21.81
CA VAL A 52 -3.10 -4.11 -20.47
C VAL A 52 -3.88 -3.33 -19.41
N ARG A 53 -4.53 -4.05 -18.52
CA ARG A 53 -5.16 -3.44 -17.34
C ARG A 53 -4.08 -3.05 -16.33
N VAL A 54 -4.05 -1.76 -15.95
CA VAL A 54 -3.13 -1.25 -14.94
C VAL A 54 -3.86 -1.14 -13.61
N ILE A 55 -3.34 -1.85 -12.61
CA ILE A 55 -3.87 -1.83 -11.23
C ILE A 55 -2.77 -1.31 -10.32
N ASP A 56 -3.03 -0.19 -9.68
CA ASP A 56 -2.17 0.39 -8.66
C ASP A 56 -2.47 -0.27 -7.32
N ALA A 57 -1.50 -1.03 -6.79
CA ALA A 57 -1.63 -1.72 -5.51
C ALA A 57 -1.48 -0.79 -4.30
N HIS A 58 -0.87 0.38 -4.49
CA HIS A 58 -0.44 1.27 -3.43
C HIS A 58 -1.02 2.67 -3.64
N ALA A 59 -2.23 2.86 -3.15
CA ALA A 59 -2.89 4.17 -3.18
C ALA A 59 -3.64 4.41 -1.86
N HIS A 60 -3.68 5.67 -1.45
CA HIS A 60 -4.24 6.06 -0.17
C HIS A 60 -5.56 6.81 -0.30
N LEU A 61 -6.41 6.60 0.70
CA LEU A 61 -7.57 7.43 0.96
C LEU A 61 -7.59 7.85 2.43
N SER A 62 -8.39 8.86 2.72
CA SER A 62 -8.73 9.26 4.10
C SER A 62 -10.22 9.48 4.21
N ILE A 63 -10.84 8.83 5.18
CA ILE A 63 -12.26 8.97 5.50
C ILE A 63 -12.42 9.87 6.71
N ARG A 64 -13.32 10.85 6.60
CA ARG A 64 -13.66 11.72 7.72
C ARG A 64 -14.51 10.95 8.74
N VAL A 65 -14.02 10.89 9.98
CA VAL A 65 -14.72 10.29 11.13
C VAL A 65 -14.84 11.25 12.30
N ALA A 66 -14.79 12.57 12.03
CA ALA A 66 -14.78 13.61 13.05
C ALA A 66 -15.99 13.56 13.99
N ASP A 67 -17.14 13.14 13.49
CA ASP A 67 -18.36 13.04 14.31
C ASP A 67 -18.29 11.88 15.32
N VAL A 68 -17.56 10.81 14.99
CA VAL A 68 -17.30 9.65 15.87
C VAL A 68 -16.37 10.01 17.02
N VAL A 69 -15.36 10.82 16.76
CA VAL A 69 -14.32 11.18 17.74
C VAL A 69 -14.53 12.56 18.39
N LYS A 70 -15.68 13.19 18.15
CA LYS A 70 -16.02 14.50 18.71
C LYS A 70 -15.98 14.48 20.24
N GLY A 71 -15.31 15.47 20.83
CA GLY A 71 -15.16 15.59 22.28
C GLY A 71 -14.16 14.61 22.89
N THR A 72 -13.43 13.82 22.08
CA THR A 72 -12.36 12.95 22.54
C THR A 72 -10.99 13.58 22.27
N PRO A 73 -9.88 13.07 22.87
CA PRO A 73 -8.53 13.49 22.51
C PRO A 73 -8.17 13.30 21.04
N PHE A 74 -8.91 12.47 20.31
CA PHE A 74 -8.69 12.12 18.90
C PHE A 74 -9.49 12.99 17.92
N GLU A 75 -10.20 14.00 18.37
CA GLU A 75 -11.08 14.84 17.54
C GLU A 75 -10.36 15.41 16.31
N ARG A 76 -9.10 15.84 16.48
CA ARG A 76 -8.28 16.36 15.37
C ARG A 76 -7.94 15.30 14.32
N ASN A 77 -7.73 14.07 14.75
CA ASN A 77 -7.41 12.94 13.88
C ASN A 77 -8.60 12.49 13.04
N GLY A 78 -9.83 12.76 13.49
CA GLY A 78 -11.05 12.41 12.76
C GLY A 78 -11.28 13.18 11.46
N ASN A 79 -10.49 14.23 11.17
CA ASN A 79 -10.60 14.96 9.93
C ASN A 79 -9.81 14.25 8.81
N ALA A 80 -10.45 14.11 7.64
CA ALA A 80 -9.78 13.54 6.49
C ALA A 80 -8.68 14.48 5.96
N ALA A 81 -7.54 13.92 5.59
CA ALA A 81 -6.49 14.65 4.90
C ALA A 81 -7.00 15.07 3.51
N ALA A 82 -7.02 16.38 3.23
CA ALA A 82 -7.70 16.93 2.05
C ALA A 82 -7.18 16.36 0.71
N ASN A 83 -5.87 16.07 0.63
CA ASN A 83 -5.26 15.48 -0.56
C ASN A 83 -5.57 13.98 -0.73
N GLN A 84 -6.09 13.32 0.31
CA GLN A 84 -6.42 11.89 0.28
C GLN A 84 -7.93 11.61 0.16
N VAL A 85 -8.75 12.66 0.16
CA VAL A 85 -10.18 12.51 -0.14
C VAL A 85 -10.36 12.14 -1.61
N ILE A 86 -11.12 11.09 -1.86
CA ILE A 86 -11.39 10.64 -3.22
C ILE A 86 -12.45 11.53 -3.88
N GLY A 87 -12.11 12.05 -5.04
CA GLY A 87 -12.96 12.92 -5.85
C GLY A 87 -12.57 12.90 -7.33
N PRO A 88 -13.21 13.76 -8.15
CA PRO A 88 -12.94 13.84 -9.60
C PRO A 88 -11.46 14.06 -9.94
N ASP A 89 -10.74 14.81 -9.12
CA ASP A 89 -9.31 15.09 -9.35
C ASP A 89 -8.47 13.82 -9.29
N ARG A 90 -8.79 12.88 -8.37
CA ARG A 90 -8.12 11.58 -8.30
C ARG A 90 -8.39 10.75 -9.55
N ILE A 91 -9.62 10.76 -10.05
CA ILE A 91 -9.99 10.06 -11.29
C ILE A 91 -9.24 10.66 -12.49
N MET A 92 -9.19 11.98 -12.60
CA MET A 92 -8.45 12.64 -13.68
C MET A 92 -6.96 12.33 -13.63
N ALA A 93 -6.36 12.30 -12.45
CA ALA A 93 -4.94 11.91 -12.30
C ALA A 93 -4.69 10.46 -12.73
N MET A 94 -5.55 9.53 -12.33
CA MET A 94 -5.48 8.14 -12.76
C MET A 94 -5.65 7.99 -14.27
N ASP A 95 -6.60 8.73 -14.87
CA ASP A 95 -6.85 8.71 -16.32
C ASP A 95 -5.64 9.22 -17.11
N ALA A 96 -5.04 10.32 -16.66
CA ALA A 96 -3.83 10.88 -17.27
C ALA A 96 -2.64 9.89 -17.22
N LEU A 97 -2.51 9.12 -16.14
CA LEU A 97 -1.45 8.12 -16.00
C LEU A 97 -1.78 6.78 -16.70
N GLY A 98 -3.04 6.53 -17.03
CA GLY A 98 -3.49 5.26 -17.60
C GLY A 98 -3.70 4.18 -16.54
N ILE A 99 -3.98 4.57 -15.30
CA ILE A 99 -4.31 3.66 -14.20
C ILE A 99 -5.81 3.34 -14.26
N ASP A 100 -6.14 2.08 -14.45
CA ASP A 100 -7.53 1.64 -14.53
C ASP A 100 -8.20 1.56 -13.16
N THR A 101 -7.51 0.92 -12.22
CA THR A 101 -8.03 0.64 -10.89
C THR A 101 -6.94 0.92 -9.85
N ALA A 102 -7.30 1.48 -8.70
CA ALA A 102 -6.38 1.62 -7.57
C ALA A 102 -6.93 0.88 -6.33
N VAL A 103 -6.04 0.22 -5.61
CA VAL A 103 -6.31 -0.39 -4.31
C VAL A 103 -6.13 0.68 -3.25
N LEU A 104 -7.19 0.96 -2.50
CA LEU A 104 -7.24 2.04 -1.52
C LEU A 104 -7.05 1.52 -0.11
N THR A 105 -6.03 2.02 0.58
CA THR A 105 -5.80 1.80 2.01
C THR A 105 -5.89 3.11 2.78
N GLN A 106 -6.42 3.04 4.01
CA GLN A 106 -6.31 4.16 4.95
C GLN A 106 -4.84 4.39 5.28
N GLN A 107 -4.39 5.64 5.22
CA GLN A 107 -3.03 5.99 5.58
C GLN A 107 -2.93 6.39 7.05
N GLY A 108 -1.76 6.08 7.62
CA GLY A 108 -1.47 6.26 9.03
C GLY A 108 -2.13 5.15 9.85
N ALA A 109 -1.98 5.22 11.15
CA ALA A 109 -2.54 4.24 12.08
C ALA A 109 -2.92 4.91 13.39
N TRP A 110 -3.28 6.21 13.36
CA TRP A 110 -3.62 6.96 14.56
C TRP A 110 -4.68 6.26 15.41
N TRP A 111 -5.57 5.47 14.79
CA TRP A 111 -6.63 4.72 15.48
C TRP A 111 -6.09 3.55 16.31
N TYR A 112 -4.85 3.09 16.07
CA TYR A 112 -4.19 2.12 16.95
C TYR A 112 -3.88 2.71 18.33
N GLY A 113 -3.74 4.04 18.42
CA GLY A 113 -3.57 4.77 19.68
C GLY A 113 -4.86 5.00 20.48
N VAL A 114 -6.03 4.58 19.99
CA VAL A 114 -7.32 4.74 20.70
C VAL A 114 -7.44 3.65 21.77
N PRO A 115 -7.36 3.99 23.07
CA PRO A 115 -7.34 3.00 24.15
C PRO A 115 -8.73 2.46 24.49
N ASP A 116 -9.79 3.20 24.18
CA ASP A 116 -11.15 2.76 24.40
C ASP A 116 -11.59 1.82 23.27
N ARG A 117 -11.97 0.60 23.64
CA ARG A 117 -12.31 -0.47 22.71
C ARG A 117 -13.53 -0.15 21.85
N GLU A 118 -14.56 0.44 22.44
CA GLU A 118 -15.80 0.75 21.71
C GLU A 118 -15.61 1.96 20.80
N LEU A 119 -14.83 2.94 21.21
CA LEU A 119 -14.44 4.04 20.34
C LEU A 119 -13.57 3.53 19.16
N ALA A 120 -12.61 2.65 19.41
CA ALA A 120 -11.81 2.05 18.36
C ALA A 120 -12.68 1.27 17.35
N ARG A 121 -13.65 0.48 17.85
CA ARG A 121 -14.67 -0.20 17.03
C ARG A 121 -15.45 0.79 16.16
N ALA A 122 -15.97 1.85 16.77
CA ALA A 122 -16.79 2.85 16.08
C ALA A 122 -15.98 3.58 14.99
N VAL A 123 -14.72 3.93 15.28
CA VAL A 123 -13.81 4.60 14.34
C VAL A 123 -13.54 3.72 13.11
N VAL A 124 -13.10 2.47 13.31
CA VAL A 124 -12.76 1.59 12.17
C VAL A 124 -14.02 1.19 11.38
N ARG A 125 -15.15 1.03 12.04
CA ARG A 125 -16.44 0.79 11.37
C ARG A 125 -16.79 1.95 10.43
N ALA A 126 -16.72 3.18 10.91
CA ALA A 126 -17.00 4.37 10.10
C ALA A 126 -16.02 4.53 8.94
N MET A 127 -14.73 4.24 9.17
CA MET A 127 -13.71 4.21 8.10
C MET A 127 -14.06 3.19 7.02
N ASN A 128 -14.41 1.97 7.41
CA ASN A 128 -14.71 0.88 6.47
C ASN A 128 -15.99 1.14 5.69
N GLU A 129 -17.05 1.64 6.33
CA GLU A 129 -18.30 2.04 5.68
C GLU A 129 -18.04 3.20 4.69
N GLY A 130 -17.22 4.19 5.06
CA GLY A 130 -16.81 5.26 4.17
C GLY A 130 -15.98 4.77 2.97
N THR A 131 -15.06 3.84 3.18
CA THR A 131 -14.28 3.20 2.11
C THR A 131 -15.19 2.44 1.16
N ALA A 132 -16.13 1.66 1.68
CA ALA A 132 -17.11 0.92 0.87
C ALA A 132 -18.03 1.87 0.07
N ALA A 133 -18.41 3.02 0.64
CA ALA A 133 -19.19 4.04 -0.06
C ALA A 133 -18.41 4.64 -1.25
N VAL A 134 -17.11 4.90 -1.08
CA VAL A 134 -16.23 5.35 -2.18
C VAL A 134 -16.14 4.30 -3.28
N VAL A 135 -15.93 3.04 -2.94
CA VAL A 135 -15.88 1.93 -3.91
C VAL A 135 -17.22 1.80 -4.64
N LYS A 136 -18.34 1.90 -3.93
CA LYS A 136 -19.68 1.87 -4.53
C LYS A 136 -19.92 3.04 -5.49
N GLN A 137 -19.38 4.22 -5.20
CA GLN A 137 -19.49 5.39 -6.08
C GLN A 137 -18.66 5.25 -7.36
N TYR A 138 -17.52 4.53 -7.30
CA TYR A 138 -16.61 4.34 -8.42
C TYR A 138 -16.17 2.87 -8.56
N PRO A 139 -17.11 1.94 -8.86
CA PRO A 139 -16.88 0.50 -8.73
C PRO A 139 -15.80 -0.05 -9.66
N ASP A 140 -15.59 0.59 -10.83
CA ASP A 140 -14.57 0.17 -11.80
C ASP A 140 -13.20 0.82 -11.55
N ARG A 141 -13.13 1.76 -10.61
CA ARG A 141 -11.92 2.55 -10.37
C ARG A 141 -11.22 2.20 -9.06
N PHE A 142 -11.92 1.69 -8.08
CA PHE A 142 -11.33 1.44 -6.77
C PHE A 142 -11.67 0.06 -6.21
N ILE A 143 -10.68 -0.48 -5.52
CA ILE A 143 -10.78 -1.65 -4.65
C ILE A 143 -10.46 -1.17 -3.24
N GLY A 144 -11.36 -1.38 -2.28
CA GLY A 144 -11.16 -0.94 -0.91
C GLY A 144 -10.53 -2.02 -0.05
N MET A 145 -9.64 -1.59 0.85
CA MET A 145 -9.08 -2.41 1.93
C MET A 145 -9.66 -1.97 3.28
N ALA A 146 -9.93 -2.90 4.17
CA ALA A 146 -10.46 -2.63 5.50
C ALA A 146 -9.38 -2.05 6.43
N ALA A 147 -9.76 -1.10 7.27
CA ALA A 147 -9.02 -0.71 8.46
C ALA A 147 -9.46 -1.57 9.64
N PHE A 148 -8.57 -1.80 10.59
CA PHE A 148 -8.85 -2.56 11.80
C PHE A 148 -7.95 -2.07 12.95
N PRO A 149 -8.39 -2.24 14.24
CA PRO A 149 -7.69 -1.72 15.40
C PRO A 149 -6.74 -2.79 15.99
N MET A 150 -5.48 -2.83 15.51
CA MET A 150 -4.52 -3.87 15.90
C MET A 150 -4.17 -3.89 17.40
N GLN A 151 -4.40 -2.81 18.15
CA GLN A 151 -4.28 -2.81 19.61
C GLN A 151 -5.29 -3.73 20.31
N PHE A 152 -6.31 -4.22 19.57
CA PHE A 152 -7.29 -5.22 20.02
C PHE A 152 -7.38 -6.33 18.97
N PRO A 153 -6.52 -7.36 19.03
CA PRO A 153 -6.37 -8.36 17.95
C PRO A 153 -7.66 -9.12 17.58
N ASP A 154 -8.50 -9.43 18.55
CA ASP A 154 -9.81 -10.05 18.33
C ASP A 154 -10.78 -9.10 17.62
N LEU A 155 -10.82 -7.83 18.02
CA LEU A 155 -11.61 -6.81 17.33
C LEU A 155 -11.06 -6.52 15.92
N ALA A 156 -9.74 -6.60 15.74
CA ALA A 156 -9.14 -6.47 14.42
C ALA A 156 -9.58 -7.60 13.48
N ALA A 157 -9.65 -8.84 13.99
CA ALA A 157 -10.16 -9.99 13.25
C ALA A 157 -11.66 -9.81 12.88
N GLU A 158 -12.49 -9.36 13.84
CA GLU A 158 -13.90 -9.02 13.59
C GLU A 158 -14.07 -7.94 12.52
N ALA A 159 -13.27 -6.85 12.62
CA ALA A 159 -13.35 -5.73 11.70
C ALA A 159 -12.91 -6.10 10.27
N LEU A 160 -11.89 -6.97 10.13
CA LEU A 160 -11.46 -7.52 8.85
C LEU A 160 -12.58 -8.37 8.23
N GLU A 161 -13.19 -9.27 9.02
CA GLU A 161 -14.27 -10.14 8.56
C GLU A 161 -15.50 -9.31 8.13
N ASP A 162 -15.92 -8.33 8.92
CA ASP A 162 -17.03 -7.44 8.60
C ASP A 162 -16.75 -6.64 7.32
N GLY A 163 -15.55 -6.08 7.20
CA GLY A 163 -15.12 -5.37 5.99
C GLY A 163 -15.21 -6.22 4.73
N VAL A 164 -14.77 -7.47 4.83
CA VAL A 164 -14.77 -8.41 3.68
C VAL A 164 -16.17 -8.95 3.39
N LYS A 165 -16.85 -9.50 4.39
CA LYS A 165 -18.12 -10.23 4.18
C LYS A 165 -19.32 -9.31 4.01
N ARG A 166 -19.41 -8.24 4.82
CA ARG A 166 -20.55 -7.32 4.78
C ARG A 166 -20.34 -6.17 3.81
N LEU A 167 -19.15 -5.56 3.79
CA LEU A 167 -18.88 -4.36 3.00
C LEU A 167 -18.27 -4.64 1.63
N GLY A 168 -17.85 -5.89 1.36
CA GLY A 168 -17.29 -6.29 0.07
C GLY A 168 -15.87 -5.79 -0.20
N LEU A 169 -15.14 -5.34 0.83
CA LEU A 169 -13.73 -4.96 0.74
C LEU A 169 -12.89 -6.20 0.42
N LYS A 170 -11.75 -6.02 -0.24
CA LYS A 170 -10.99 -7.16 -0.82
C LYS A 170 -9.79 -7.60 0.02
N GLY A 171 -9.62 -7.03 1.19
CA GLY A 171 -8.55 -7.33 2.13
C GLY A 171 -8.46 -6.26 3.20
N GLY A 172 -7.26 -6.05 3.74
CA GLY A 172 -7.05 -5.07 4.80
C GLY A 172 -5.74 -4.32 4.70
N GLY A 173 -5.71 -3.10 5.20
CA GLY A 173 -4.51 -2.29 5.36
C GLY A 173 -3.95 -2.45 6.77
N ILE A 174 -2.73 -2.98 6.89
CA ILE A 174 -2.01 -3.09 8.16
C ILE A 174 -0.90 -2.04 8.20
N SER A 175 -0.84 -1.28 9.27
CA SER A 175 0.27 -0.36 9.50
C SER A 175 1.30 -1.03 10.39
N ALA A 176 2.56 -1.02 9.97
CA ALA A 176 3.66 -1.39 10.85
C ALA A 176 4.01 -0.24 11.79
N GLY A 177 4.92 -0.48 12.71
CA GLY A 177 5.43 0.49 13.67
C GLY A 177 5.07 0.15 15.11
N PHE A 178 5.77 0.81 16.04
CA PHE A 178 5.67 0.59 17.49
C PHE A 178 4.43 1.28 18.09
N ILE A 179 3.29 1.23 17.41
CA ILE A 179 2.05 1.83 17.93
C ILE A 179 1.43 0.98 19.04
N THR A 180 1.88 -0.26 19.15
CA THR A 180 1.59 -1.18 20.26
C THR A 180 2.90 -1.53 20.98
N ASP A 181 2.80 -1.97 22.24
CA ASP A 181 3.98 -2.40 23.05
C ASP A 181 4.52 -3.76 22.61
N LYS A 182 3.93 -4.39 21.58
CA LYS A 182 4.28 -5.73 21.13
C LYS A 182 4.30 -5.82 19.61
N GLU A 183 5.16 -6.69 19.13
CA GLU A 183 5.21 -7.02 17.71
C GLU A 183 3.98 -7.83 17.29
N PHE A 184 3.54 -7.67 16.05
CA PHE A 184 2.35 -8.36 15.53
C PHE A 184 2.56 -9.86 15.31
N SER A 185 3.73 -10.39 15.58
CA SER A 185 4.08 -11.80 15.69
C SER A 185 3.77 -12.41 17.06
N ALA A 186 3.48 -11.59 18.07
CA ALA A 186 3.15 -12.09 19.41
C ALA A 186 1.88 -12.95 19.39
N PRO A 187 1.78 -13.99 20.25
CA PRO A 187 0.71 -14.98 20.20
C PRO A 187 -0.72 -14.43 20.29
N GLU A 188 -0.91 -13.28 20.89
CA GLU A 188 -2.23 -12.64 20.97
C GLU A 188 -2.78 -12.20 19.59
N TYR A 189 -1.91 -12.00 18.60
CA TYR A 189 -2.29 -11.66 17.22
C TYR A 189 -2.65 -12.89 16.37
N ASP A 190 -2.47 -14.10 16.90
CA ASP A 190 -2.81 -15.34 16.17
C ASP A 190 -4.26 -15.36 15.68
N VAL A 191 -5.18 -14.82 16.47
CA VAL A 191 -6.60 -14.72 16.10
C VAL A 191 -6.80 -13.87 14.85
N PHE A 192 -6.04 -12.79 14.68
CA PHE A 192 -6.07 -11.94 13.49
C PHE A 192 -5.47 -12.67 12.27
N TRP A 193 -4.30 -13.28 12.44
CA TRP A 193 -3.63 -14.02 11.34
C TRP A 193 -4.44 -15.21 10.88
N ALA A 194 -5.04 -15.94 11.83
CA ALA A 194 -5.96 -17.06 11.52
C ALA A 194 -7.16 -16.58 10.70
N LYS A 195 -7.77 -15.43 11.07
CA LYS A 195 -8.89 -14.84 10.35
C LYS A 195 -8.48 -14.36 8.96
N ALA A 196 -7.33 -13.72 8.81
CA ALA A 196 -6.81 -13.30 7.50
C ALA A 196 -6.59 -14.52 6.57
N GLN A 197 -6.05 -15.59 7.11
CA GLN A 197 -5.89 -16.87 6.39
C GLN A 197 -7.22 -17.50 6.02
N GLU A 198 -8.18 -17.57 6.96
CA GLU A 198 -9.54 -18.11 6.74
C GLU A 198 -10.23 -17.39 5.58
N LEU A 199 -10.17 -16.06 5.57
CA LEU A 199 -10.76 -15.24 4.52
C LEU A 199 -10.00 -15.31 3.19
N GLY A 200 -8.73 -15.75 3.20
CA GLY A 200 -7.88 -15.85 2.03
C GLY A 200 -7.65 -14.51 1.33
N VAL A 201 -7.56 -13.44 2.11
CA VAL A 201 -7.45 -12.06 1.61
C VAL A 201 -6.02 -11.55 1.57
N LEU A 202 -5.78 -10.50 0.78
CA LEU A 202 -4.54 -9.75 0.78
C LEU A 202 -4.53 -8.74 1.93
N LEU A 203 -3.42 -8.70 2.66
CA LEU A 203 -3.10 -7.60 3.57
C LEU A 203 -2.09 -6.68 2.88
N PHE A 204 -2.39 -5.38 2.81
CA PHE A 204 -1.43 -4.39 2.33
C PHE A 204 -0.76 -3.74 3.54
N MET A 205 0.54 -3.99 3.69
CA MET A 205 1.35 -3.45 4.77
C MET A 205 1.98 -2.13 4.36
N HIS A 206 1.74 -1.10 5.15
CA HIS A 206 2.36 0.21 4.98
C HIS A 206 3.03 0.66 6.29
N PRO A 207 4.24 1.27 6.25
CA PRO A 207 4.88 1.79 7.46
C PRO A 207 4.05 2.90 8.11
N GLY A 208 4.06 2.94 9.44
CA GLY A 208 3.35 3.94 10.26
C GLY A 208 4.17 5.20 10.52
N GLY A 209 5.48 5.12 10.28
CA GLY A 209 6.44 6.22 10.50
C GLY A 209 7.07 6.21 11.90
N ASP A 210 7.01 5.09 12.60
CA ASP A 210 7.62 4.89 13.91
C ASP A 210 8.57 3.68 13.88
N THR A 211 9.87 3.97 13.81
CA THR A 211 10.94 2.97 13.73
C THR A 211 11.68 2.78 15.04
N GLY A 212 11.38 3.59 16.06
CA GLY A 212 12.20 3.73 17.26
C GLY A 212 13.54 4.44 17.02
N ALA A 213 13.81 4.92 15.80
CA ALA A 213 15.06 5.55 15.42
C ALA A 213 14.90 7.04 15.01
N GLU A 214 13.78 7.67 15.29
CA GLU A 214 13.37 9.00 14.78
C GLU A 214 14.41 10.08 15.12
N ALA A 215 15.10 9.96 16.25
CA ALA A 215 16.15 10.90 16.66
C ALA A 215 17.31 10.96 15.63
N HIS A 216 17.59 9.86 14.95
CA HIS A 216 18.64 9.71 13.94
C HIS A 216 18.15 9.99 12.51
N LEU A 217 16.83 10.06 12.30
CA LEU A 217 16.22 10.27 10.98
C LEU A 217 15.88 11.74 10.70
N ARG A 218 16.37 12.65 11.53
CA ARG A 218 16.16 14.10 11.38
C ARG A 218 17.16 14.72 10.41
N GLY A 219 16.84 15.91 9.93
CA GLY A 219 17.75 16.70 9.09
C GLY A 219 17.41 16.63 7.61
N LYS A 220 18.46 16.67 6.76
CA LYS A 220 18.29 16.69 5.30
C LYS A 220 18.08 15.27 4.75
N GLY A 221 17.56 15.17 3.51
CA GLY A 221 17.42 13.91 2.79
C GLY A 221 16.09 13.18 3.03
N ASN A 222 15.16 13.78 3.80
CA ASN A 222 13.88 13.16 4.12
C ASN A 222 14.05 11.73 4.71
N LEU A 223 15.00 11.58 5.67
CA LEU A 223 15.44 10.28 6.16
C LEU A 223 14.32 9.47 6.82
N GLY A 224 13.34 10.12 7.43
CA GLY A 224 12.15 9.43 7.95
C GLY A 224 11.43 8.62 6.86
N ASN A 225 11.33 9.17 5.66
CA ASN A 225 10.73 8.47 4.52
C ASN A 225 11.73 7.53 3.82
N THR A 226 12.93 8.04 3.46
CA THR A 226 13.86 7.30 2.60
C THR A 226 14.59 6.15 3.32
N ILE A 227 14.72 6.24 4.64
CA ILE A 227 15.36 5.23 5.50
C ILE A 227 14.34 4.63 6.47
N GLY A 228 13.58 5.47 7.17
CA GLY A 228 12.65 5.04 8.22
C GLY A 228 11.57 4.10 7.70
N ASN A 229 10.83 4.49 6.67
CA ASN A 229 9.76 3.65 6.13
C ASN A 229 10.24 2.26 5.64
N PRO A 230 11.33 2.14 4.84
CA PRO A 230 11.87 0.83 4.49
C PRO A 230 12.41 0.04 5.70
N LEU A 231 12.97 0.72 6.71
CA LEU A 231 13.44 0.06 7.93
C LEU A 231 12.29 -0.54 8.72
N GLU A 232 11.21 0.20 8.92
CA GLU A 232 10.01 -0.26 9.61
C GLU A 232 9.41 -1.48 8.91
N THR A 233 9.29 -1.44 7.57
CA THR A 233 8.86 -2.59 6.76
C THR A 233 9.75 -3.81 6.99
N THR A 234 11.08 -3.59 7.04
CA THR A 234 12.06 -4.65 7.27
C THR A 234 11.91 -5.28 8.66
N ILE A 235 11.73 -4.46 9.69
CA ILE A 235 11.52 -4.93 11.08
C ILE A 235 10.25 -5.76 11.17
N PHE A 236 9.13 -5.23 10.67
CA PHE A 236 7.83 -5.91 10.67
C PHE A 236 7.91 -7.31 10.03
N LEU A 237 8.47 -7.40 8.81
CA LEU A 237 8.61 -8.68 8.11
C LEU A 237 9.54 -9.64 8.85
N SER A 238 10.62 -9.12 9.43
CA SER A 238 11.59 -9.93 10.17
C SER A 238 10.93 -10.62 11.36
N HIS A 239 10.13 -9.89 12.16
CA HIS A 239 9.38 -10.48 13.27
C HIS A 239 8.42 -11.56 12.81
N LEU A 240 7.62 -11.33 11.75
CA LEU A 240 6.68 -12.33 11.24
C LEU A 240 7.38 -13.60 10.73
N ILE A 241 8.59 -13.47 10.15
CA ILE A 241 9.37 -14.59 9.65
C ILE A 241 10.08 -15.31 10.81
N TYR A 242 10.86 -14.58 11.62
CA TYR A 242 11.74 -15.22 12.62
C TYR A 242 10.99 -15.76 13.81
N GLU A 243 9.85 -15.21 14.17
CA GLU A 243 9.00 -15.68 15.25
C GLU A 243 7.96 -16.72 14.79
N GLY A 244 8.01 -17.10 13.49
CA GLY A 244 7.29 -18.23 12.92
C GLY A 244 5.82 -17.96 12.57
N THR A 245 5.36 -16.70 12.59
CA THR A 245 3.97 -16.36 12.25
C THR A 245 3.60 -16.82 10.84
N LEU A 246 4.46 -16.59 9.85
CA LEU A 246 4.21 -16.98 8.48
C LEU A 246 4.29 -18.51 8.25
N ASP A 247 4.97 -19.26 9.13
CA ASP A 247 4.95 -20.71 9.13
C ASP A 247 3.69 -21.26 9.79
N LYS A 248 3.20 -20.59 10.84
CA LYS A 248 1.95 -20.94 11.52
C LYS A 248 0.72 -20.68 10.66
N PHE A 249 0.77 -19.62 9.84
CA PHE A 249 -0.32 -19.20 8.97
C PHE A 249 0.12 -19.15 7.49
N PRO A 250 0.36 -20.32 6.84
CA PRO A 250 0.94 -20.37 5.49
C PRO A 250 0.04 -19.81 4.38
N GLY A 251 -1.25 -19.65 4.65
CA GLY A 251 -2.21 -19.05 3.72
C GLY A 251 -2.25 -17.51 3.73
N VAL A 252 -1.60 -16.86 4.70
CA VAL A 252 -1.53 -15.39 4.77
C VAL A 252 -0.76 -14.83 3.58
N LYS A 253 -1.28 -13.76 2.97
CA LYS A 253 -0.64 -13.01 1.88
C LYS A 253 -0.49 -11.56 2.30
N ILE A 254 0.73 -11.04 2.23
CA ILE A 254 1.06 -9.66 2.59
C ILE A 254 1.73 -8.99 1.39
N CYS A 255 1.20 -7.86 0.95
CA CYS A 255 1.87 -6.98 0.01
C CYS A 255 2.49 -5.82 0.77
N CYS A 256 3.79 -5.63 0.64
CA CYS A 256 4.51 -4.59 1.36
C CYS A 256 4.77 -3.38 0.48
N ALA A 257 4.57 -2.20 1.05
CA ALA A 257 4.94 -0.94 0.44
C ALA A 257 6.46 -0.80 0.24
N HIS A 258 6.86 0.12 -0.63
CA HIS A 258 8.23 0.57 -0.82
C HIS A 258 9.21 -0.59 -1.09
N ALA A 259 8.84 -1.45 -2.05
CA ALA A 259 9.66 -2.57 -2.50
C ALA A 259 9.97 -3.62 -1.40
N GLY A 260 9.16 -3.71 -0.34
CA GLY A 260 9.38 -4.66 0.76
C GLY A 260 10.53 -4.27 1.69
N GLY A 261 10.92 -3.00 1.70
CA GLY A 261 11.99 -2.47 2.54
C GLY A 261 13.38 -2.95 2.12
N TYR A 262 14.26 -3.20 3.09
CA TYR A 262 15.62 -3.68 2.81
C TYR A 262 15.72 -5.20 2.74
N LEU A 263 14.73 -5.93 3.24
CA LEU A 263 14.82 -7.38 3.42
C LEU A 263 15.05 -8.14 2.12
N PRO A 264 14.43 -7.80 0.97
CA PRO A 264 14.72 -8.48 -0.30
C PRO A 264 16.20 -8.48 -0.70
N SER A 265 16.93 -7.41 -0.38
CA SER A 265 18.37 -7.31 -0.67
C SER A 265 19.26 -7.91 0.42
N TYR A 266 18.70 -8.34 1.54
CA TYR A 266 19.46 -8.85 2.70
C TYR A 266 19.10 -10.30 3.07
N MET A 267 18.31 -11.02 2.27
CA MET A 267 17.88 -12.40 2.57
C MET A 267 19.06 -13.33 2.85
N GLY A 268 20.10 -13.28 2.00
CA GLY A 268 21.29 -14.12 2.20
C GLY A 268 22.05 -13.80 3.50
N ARG A 269 22.14 -12.50 3.89
CA ARG A 269 22.74 -12.12 5.17
C ARG A 269 21.91 -12.64 6.34
N THR A 270 20.62 -12.56 6.21
CA THR A 270 19.63 -12.97 7.21
C THR A 270 19.71 -14.48 7.45
N ASP A 271 19.73 -15.29 6.40
CA ASP A 271 19.90 -16.74 6.52
C ASP A 271 21.31 -17.13 7.04
N GLY A 272 22.34 -16.40 6.64
CA GLY A 272 23.69 -16.57 7.16
C GLY A 272 23.80 -16.29 8.68
N ALA A 273 23.01 -15.36 9.20
CA ALA A 273 22.93 -15.11 10.63
C ALA A 273 22.31 -16.30 11.38
N CYS A 274 21.32 -16.97 10.79
CA CYS A 274 20.72 -18.18 11.35
C CYS A 274 21.69 -19.37 11.42
N VAL A 275 22.60 -19.49 10.45
CA VAL A 275 23.68 -20.50 10.51
C VAL A 275 24.60 -20.23 11.68
N ARG A 276 24.91 -18.97 11.96
CA ARG A 276 25.78 -18.57 13.07
C ARG A 276 25.12 -18.66 14.44
N GLN A 277 23.82 -18.37 14.51
CA GLN A 277 23.01 -18.31 15.74
C GLN A 277 21.70 -19.08 15.54
N PRO A 278 21.74 -20.43 15.50
CA PRO A 278 20.58 -21.24 15.20
C PRO A 278 19.40 -21.02 16.17
N ASP A 279 19.69 -20.79 17.43
CA ASP A 279 18.67 -20.61 18.48
C ASP A 279 17.82 -19.33 18.21
N ALA A 280 18.44 -18.29 17.66
CA ALA A 280 17.74 -17.05 17.30
C ALA A 280 16.77 -17.22 16.10
N CYS A 281 16.86 -18.34 15.38
CA CYS A 281 16.04 -18.64 14.22
C CYS A 281 15.21 -19.92 14.39
N SER A 282 15.09 -20.44 15.62
CA SER A 282 14.49 -21.76 15.88
C SER A 282 13.01 -21.86 15.50
N ALA A 283 12.27 -20.75 15.48
CA ALA A 283 10.86 -20.72 15.08
C ALA A 283 10.67 -20.65 13.57
N LYS A 284 11.64 -20.11 12.82
CA LYS A 284 11.63 -20.03 11.36
C LYS A 284 11.93 -21.42 10.76
N LYS A 285 11.10 -21.89 9.82
CA LYS A 285 11.20 -23.25 9.27
C LYS A 285 11.76 -23.32 7.85
N ARG A 286 11.86 -22.18 7.16
CA ARG A 286 12.25 -22.11 5.73
C ARG A 286 13.31 -21.01 5.51
N PRO A 287 14.12 -21.07 4.43
CA PRO A 287 14.93 -19.94 3.98
C PRO A 287 14.06 -18.69 3.77
N VAL A 288 14.65 -17.50 3.94
CA VAL A 288 13.89 -16.24 3.89
C VAL A 288 13.27 -16.00 2.52
N ASP A 289 13.95 -16.37 1.45
CA ASP A 289 13.47 -16.22 0.07
C ASP A 289 12.17 -17.02 -0.22
N GLU A 290 11.94 -18.14 0.46
CA GLU A 290 10.71 -18.92 0.29
C GLU A 290 9.45 -18.18 0.78
N TYR A 291 9.56 -17.36 1.83
CA TYR A 291 8.44 -16.51 2.26
C TYR A 291 8.13 -15.44 1.20
N PHE A 292 9.17 -14.84 0.61
CA PHE A 292 9.01 -13.88 -0.47
C PHE A 292 8.49 -14.50 -1.77
N LYS A 293 8.81 -15.75 -2.05
CA LYS A 293 8.28 -16.47 -3.22
C LYS A 293 6.85 -16.99 -3.05
N THR A 294 6.33 -17.01 -1.81
CA THR A 294 5.03 -17.65 -1.54
C THR A 294 4.01 -16.77 -0.84
N GLN A 295 4.40 -15.96 0.14
CA GLN A 295 3.48 -15.24 1.02
C GLN A 295 3.63 -13.73 0.94
N ILE A 296 4.83 -13.22 0.66
CA ILE A 296 5.15 -11.80 0.67
C ILE A 296 5.23 -11.29 -0.76
N LEU A 297 4.44 -10.26 -1.05
CA LEU A 297 4.52 -9.46 -2.27
C LEU A 297 5.13 -8.10 -1.94
N ALA A 298 5.62 -7.40 -2.94
CA ALA A 298 6.06 -6.02 -2.81
C ALA A 298 5.59 -5.19 -3.99
N ASP A 299 5.40 -3.89 -3.74
CA ASP A 299 5.17 -2.96 -4.83
C ASP A 299 6.46 -2.66 -5.62
N SER A 300 6.31 -2.00 -6.76
CA SER A 300 7.41 -1.70 -7.68
C SER A 300 8.12 -0.38 -7.37
N MET A 301 7.98 0.17 -6.15
CA MET A 301 8.52 1.48 -5.79
C MET A 301 10.02 1.44 -5.46
N ILE A 302 10.83 0.97 -6.39
CA ILE A 302 12.30 0.92 -6.31
C ILE A 302 12.99 1.96 -7.21
N PHE A 303 12.25 2.59 -8.15
CA PHE A 303 12.64 3.69 -9.02
C PHE A 303 13.82 3.45 -9.99
N ARG A 304 14.36 2.22 -10.08
CA ARG A 304 15.49 1.86 -10.98
C ARG A 304 15.26 0.52 -11.63
N ASP A 305 15.67 0.40 -12.90
CA ASP A 305 15.53 -0.82 -13.70
C ASP A 305 16.26 -2.02 -13.09
N ASP A 306 17.52 -1.81 -12.69
CA ASP A 306 18.36 -2.82 -12.05
C ASP A 306 17.82 -3.23 -10.66
N GLY A 307 17.30 -2.27 -9.89
CA GLY A 307 16.64 -2.56 -8.62
C GLY A 307 15.41 -3.45 -8.78
N LEU A 308 14.55 -3.14 -9.75
CA LEU A 308 13.36 -3.97 -10.03
C LEU A 308 13.76 -5.36 -10.54
N ARG A 309 14.81 -5.45 -11.38
CA ARG A 309 15.33 -6.74 -11.84
C ARG A 309 15.88 -7.59 -10.68
N HIS A 310 16.59 -6.95 -9.74
CA HIS A 310 17.04 -7.61 -8.52
C HIS A 310 15.87 -8.18 -7.71
N MET A 311 14.83 -7.38 -7.44
CA MET A 311 13.64 -7.87 -6.73
C MET A 311 13.01 -9.08 -7.41
N ILE A 312 12.89 -9.06 -8.76
CA ILE A 312 12.34 -10.19 -9.51
C ILE A 312 13.22 -11.44 -9.37
N ALA A 313 14.54 -11.28 -9.32
CA ALA A 313 15.47 -12.39 -9.13
C ALA A 313 15.31 -13.02 -7.74
N GLU A 314 15.10 -12.21 -6.71
CA GLU A 314 14.96 -12.66 -5.32
C GLU A 314 13.58 -13.23 -5.00
N MET A 315 12.51 -12.58 -5.48
CA MET A 315 11.13 -12.85 -5.09
C MET A 315 10.35 -13.63 -6.16
N GLY A 316 10.76 -13.52 -7.42
CA GLY A 316 9.96 -13.92 -8.57
C GLY A 316 9.00 -12.84 -9.04
N VAL A 317 8.77 -12.77 -10.36
CA VAL A 317 7.90 -11.75 -10.97
C VAL A 317 6.46 -11.79 -10.45
N GLY A 318 5.98 -12.97 -10.05
CA GLY A 318 4.61 -13.15 -9.51
C GLY A 318 4.35 -12.47 -8.18
N GLN A 319 5.40 -12.04 -7.49
CA GLN A 319 5.32 -11.38 -6.18
C GLN A 319 5.54 -9.85 -6.28
N ILE A 320 5.70 -9.32 -7.48
CA ILE A 320 5.85 -7.87 -7.69
C ILE A 320 4.55 -7.31 -8.26
N VAL A 321 4.06 -6.21 -7.69
CA VAL A 321 2.88 -5.49 -8.15
C VAL A 321 3.20 -4.02 -8.40
N TYR A 322 2.50 -3.40 -9.33
CA TYR A 322 2.65 -1.98 -9.59
C TYR A 322 2.07 -1.16 -8.44
N GLY A 323 2.77 -0.12 -7.99
CA GLY A 323 2.32 0.78 -6.93
C GLY A 323 2.85 2.20 -7.15
N THR A 324 2.06 3.21 -6.74
CA THR A 324 2.41 4.63 -6.94
C THR A 324 2.53 5.44 -5.67
N ASP A 325 1.98 5.00 -4.56
CA ASP A 325 1.82 5.77 -3.33
C ASP A 325 0.96 7.05 -3.53
N MET A 326 0.03 6.97 -4.48
CA MET A 326 -0.88 8.10 -4.77
C MET A 326 -1.73 8.45 -3.53
N PRO A 327 -1.85 9.73 -3.15
CA PRO A 327 -1.65 10.95 -3.96
C PRO A 327 -0.27 11.61 -3.83
N PHE A 328 0.72 10.96 -3.26
CA PHE A 328 2.04 11.56 -3.12
C PHE A 328 2.76 11.63 -4.46
N PRO A 329 3.47 12.75 -4.75
CA PRO A 329 4.01 13.02 -6.08
C PRO A 329 5.37 12.31 -6.32
N TRP A 330 5.40 10.98 -6.22
CA TRP A 330 6.56 10.21 -6.57
C TRP A 330 6.78 10.16 -8.09
N PRO A 331 8.03 10.08 -8.58
CA PRO A 331 8.34 9.98 -10.00
C PRO A 331 8.11 8.55 -10.52
N ILE A 332 6.91 8.00 -10.27
CA ILE A 332 6.51 6.67 -10.70
C ILE A 332 5.17 6.73 -11.45
N ASN A 333 5.13 6.06 -12.58
CA ASN A 333 3.94 5.90 -13.41
C ASN A 333 4.08 4.59 -14.20
N PRO A 334 3.08 4.13 -14.96
CA PRO A 334 3.19 2.88 -15.73
C PRO A 334 4.37 2.84 -16.71
N ASP A 335 4.87 3.99 -17.17
CA ASP A 335 6.02 4.04 -18.08
C ASP A 335 7.32 3.57 -17.42
N THR A 336 7.44 3.64 -16.11
CA THR A 336 8.58 3.08 -15.37
C THR A 336 8.69 1.57 -15.58
N ILE A 337 7.56 0.88 -15.73
CA ILE A 337 7.51 -0.55 -16.04
C ILE A 337 7.61 -0.78 -17.56
N LEU A 338 6.85 -0.03 -18.35
CA LEU A 338 6.83 -0.18 -19.81
C LEU A 338 8.20 0.03 -20.44
N ASN A 339 8.93 1.04 -20.00
CA ASN A 339 10.23 1.43 -20.54
C ASN A 339 11.40 0.68 -19.90
N ASN A 340 11.15 -0.14 -18.87
CA ASN A 340 12.20 -0.96 -18.26
C ASN A 340 12.78 -1.93 -19.30
N ARG A 341 14.08 -1.80 -19.57
CA ARG A 341 14.79 -2.57 -20.61
C ARG A 341 15.16 -3.97 -20.17
N LEU A 342 15.10 -4.25 -18.87
CA LEU A 342 15.46 -5.53 -18.28
C LEU A 342 14.26 -6.47 -18.13
N LEU A 343 13.05 -6.01 -18.50
CA LEU A 343 11.82 -6.78 -18.42
C LEU A 343 11.31 -7.15 -19.81
N ASN A 344 10.85 -8.39 -19.95
CA ASN A 344 10.11 -8.82 -21.13
C ASN A 344 8.61 -8.42 -21.01
N ASN A 345 7.85 -8.58 -22.08
CA ASN A 345 6.44 -8.18 -22.13
C ASN A 345 5.56 -8.92 -21.11
N ALA A 346 5.81 -10.20 -20.86
CA ALA A 346 5.03 -10.98 -19.89
C ALA A 346 5.30 -10.51 -18.44
N GLU A 347 6.55 -10.18 -18.12
CA GLU A 347 6.90 -9.61 -16.82
C GLU A 347 6.24 -8.24 -16.62
N LYS A 348 6.25 -7.38 -17.63
CA LYS A 348 5.59 -6.06 -17.59
C LYS A 348 4.08 -6.18 -17.37
N GLU A 349 3.42 -7.07 -18.10
CA GLU A 349 1.98 -7.33 -17.96
C GLU A 349 1.64 -7.88 -16.57
N ALA A 350 2.44 -8.81 -16.06
CA ALA A 350 2.27 -9.39 -14.74
C ALA A 350 2.34 -8.30 -13.64
N ILE A 351 3.35 -7.45 -13.68
CA ILE A 351 3.57 -6.39 -12.68
C ILE A 351 2.48 -5.31 -12.78
N LEU A 352 2.14 -4.83 -13.98
CA LEU A 352 1.17 -3.74 -14.15
C LEU A 352 -0.23 -4.07 -13.65
N GLY A 353 -0.62 -5.35 -13.66
CA GLY A 353 -1.94 -5.72 -13.14
C GLY A 353 -2.22 -7.22 -13.11
N GLY A 354 -1.54 -8.01 -13.93
CA GLY A 354 -1.81 -9.45 -14.05
C GLY A 354 -1.71 -10.21 -12.72
N ASN A 355 -0.74 -9.87 -11.89
CA ASN A 355 -0.56 -10.47 -10.56
C ASN A 355 -1.72 -10.14 -9.62
N LEU A 356 -2.16 -8.88 -9.58
CA LEU A 356 -3.30 -8.46 -8.75
C LEU A 356 -4.64 -9.01 -9.24
N VAL A 357 -4.83 -9.12 -10.56
CA VAL A 357 -6.03 -9.78 -11.13
C VAL A 357 -6.16 -11.20 -10.60
N LYS A 358 -5.07 -11.97 -10.61
CA LYS A 358 -5.04 -13.35 -10.09
C LYS A 358 -5.26 -13.39 -8.58
N LEU A 359 -4.51 -12.57 -7.84
CA LEU A 359 -4.49 -12.58 -6.38
C LEU A 359 -5.85 -12.17 -5.79
N LEU A 360 -6.45 -11.09 -6.31
CA LEU A 360 -7.72 -10.56 -5.84
C LEU A 360 -8.93 -11.21 -6.53
N LYS A 361 -8.69 -12.21 -7.39
CA LYS A 361 -9.74 -12.93 -8.15
C LYS A 361 -10.67 -11.97 -8.89
N LEU A 362 -10.08 -10.96 -9.53
CA LEU A 362 -10.84 -9.97 -10.29
C LEU A 362 -11.27 -10.58 -11.62
N SER A 363 -12.46 -10.19 -12.07
CA SER A 363 -12.86 -10.53 -13.44
C SER A 363 -11.84 -9.98 -14.44
N PRO A 364 -11.42 -10.75 -15.46
CA PRO A 364 -10.72 -10.16 -16.56
C PRO A 364 -11.57 -8.99 -17.06
N SER A 365 -11.00 -7.79 -17.15
CA SER A 365 -11.77 -6.68 -17.72
C SER A 365 -12.23 -7.09 -19.11
N ALA A 366 -13.52 -6.96 -19.39
CA ALA A 366 -13.98 -6.95 -20.75
C ALA A 366 -13.12 -5.90 -21.48
N THR A 367 -12.38 -6.34 -22.48
CA THR A 367 -11.66 -5.47 -23.39
C THR A 367 -12.72 -4.59 -24.06
N ALA A 368 -12.87 -3.37 -23.55
CA ALA A 368 -13.64 -2.35 -24.25
C ALA A 368 -12.76 -1.71 -25.32
#